data_539bf248a16932b57eec7b57568b291f
#
_entry.id   539bf248a16932b57eec7b57568b291f
#
_cell.length_a   1.000
_cell.length_b   1.000
_cell.length_c   1.000
_cell.angle_alpha   90.00
_cell.angle_beta   90.00
_cell.angle_gamma   90.00
#
_symmetry.space_group_name_H-M   'P 1'
#
loop_
_entity.id
_entity.type
_entity.pdbx_description
1 polymer ?
#
loop_
_entity_poly.entity_id
_entity_poly.type
_entity_poly.pdbx_seq_one_letter_code
_entity_poly.pdbx_strand_id
1 'polypeptide(L)'
;IKHYKLVDEENKRNAQNHLTWLFREKENLWIVGKTGKIFEYHHQFDRFIPTYKPANLSLSISYSYLDNRGNIWLCDKDSIILYNAQSDQISRIYNPLSSNITSMVQSDNSHFFIATEKGIRYCCINDNELQPIPIPPLDEIKGQISELYYHRVLKRLFIGTFEKGIFAYDLPTRQILHSETDLSDVNITQISALNENELLIATEGMGIYKIQANSGVIHPYLTTNYESNNEMMGNIINDIYVDEEKRIWLANYPTGITIVDNRYQNYHWIKHSIGNKQSLINDHVHTIIEDSEGDLWFGTGNGISLYNTKTRQWHSFLSSFDKQLKDKNHIFIALCAVTPGIIW
;
A
#
# COMPACT_ATOMS: atom_id res chain seq x y z
N ILE A 1 -9.30 -15.01 -10.88
CA ILE A 1 -9.80 -13.71 -10.40
C ILE A 1 -11.30 -13.71 -10.51
N LYS A 2 -11.99 -13.43 -9.40
CA LYS A 2 -13.45 -13.26 -9.38
C LYS A 2 -13.78 -11.78 -9.39
N HIS A 3 -14.84 -11.43 -10.14
CA HIS A 3 -15.35 -10.07 -10.22
C HIS A 3 -16.73 -10.02 -9.59
N TYR A 4 -16.92 -9.12 -8.63
CA TYR A 4 -18.20 -8.90 -7.99
C TYR A 4 -18.80 -7.58 -8.49
N LYS A 5 -20.09 -7.63 -8.90
CA LYS A 5 -20.88 -6.44 -9.20
C LYS A 5 -21.92 -6.28 -8.12
N LEU A 6 -21.98 -5.10 -7.52
CA LEU A 6 -23.07 -4.77 -6.61
C LEU A 6 -24.31 -4.47 -7.43
N VAL A 7 -25.33 -5.33 -7.29
CA VAL A 7 -26.61 -5.15 -7.98
C VAL A 7 -27.59 -4.54 -7.00
N ASP A 8 -28.04 -3.32 -7.29
CA ASP A 8 -29.19 -2.72 -6.64
C ASP A 8 -30.41 -3.00 -7.51
N GLU A 9 -31.35 -3.80 -7.00
CA GLU A 9 -32.55 -4.21 -7.76
C GLU A 9 -33.45 -3.02 -8.14
N GLU A 10 -33.37 -1.91 -7.39
CA GLU A 10 -34.20 -0.71 -7.64
C GLU A 10 -33.64 0.19 -8.73
N ASN A 11 -32.37 0.09 -9.11
CA ASN A 11 -31.72 0.99 -10.06
C ASN A 11 -30.85 0.25 -11.08
N LYS A 12 -31.47 -0.54 -11.95
CA LYS A 12 -30.79 -1.29 -13.02
C LYS A 12 -29.99 -0.42 -14.02
N ARG A 13 -30.16 0.91 -14.03
CA ARG A 13 -29.51 1.84 -14.98
C ARG A 13 -28.41 2.74 -14.39
N ASN A 14 -28.37 2.90 -13.07
CA ASN A 14 -27.41 3.81 -12.39
C ASN A 14 -26.83 3.19 -11.13
N ALA A 15 -26.43 1.92 -11.16
CA ALA A 15 -25.55 1.39 -10.13
C ALA A 15 -24.23 2.18 -10.24
N GLN A 16 -24.17 3.35 -9.62
CA GLN A 16 -22.94 4.05 -9.33
C GLN A 16 -22.21 3.17 -8.29
N ASN A 17 -21.52 2.16 -8.79
CA ASN A 17 -20.61 1.30 -8.03
C ASN A 17 -19.37 2.13 -7.61
N HIS A 18 -19.59 3.34 -7.12
CA HIS A 18 -18.54 4.11 -6.47
C HIS A 18 -18.35 3.52 -5.06
N LEU A 19 -17.66 2.40 -5.02
CA LEU A 19 -17.18 1.79 -3.80
C LEU A 19 -16.05 2.66 -3.28
N THR A 20 -16.10 2.94 -2.00
CA THR A 20 -15.14 3.87 -1.44
C THR A 20 -14.37 3.25 -0.29
N TRP A 21 -15.03 2.37 0.47
CA TRP A 21 -14.41 1.74 1.65
C TRP A 21 -14.73 0.26 1.69
N LEU A 22 -13.72 -0.51 2.10
CA LEU A 22 -13.79 -1.95 2.31
C LEU A 22 -13.33 -2.22 3.75
N PHE A 23 -14.17 -2.90 4.53
CA PHE A 23 -13.87 -3.23 5.91
C PHE A 23 -13.91 -4.74 6.14
N ARG A 24 -12.95 -5.23 6.92
CA ARG A 24 -12.93 -6.61 7.38
C ARG A 24 -12.88 -6.65 8.91
N GLU A 25 -13.77 -7.44 9.51
CA GLU A 25 -13.71 -7.81 10.91
C GLU A 25 -13.91 -9.30 11.03
N LYS A 26 -12.88 -10.04 11.43
CA LYS A 26 -12.85 -11.51 11.45
C LYS A 26 -13.19 -12.08 10.07
N GLU A 27 -14.29 -12.83 9.98
CA GLU A 27 -14.78 -13.45 8.72
C GLU A 27 -15.70 -12.53 7.92
N ASN A 28 -16.16 -11.43 8.50
CA ASN A 28 -17.10 -10.54 7.86
C ASN A 28 -16.38 -9.51 7.00
N LEU A 29 -16.93 -9.22 5.83
CA LEU A 29 -16.43 -8.25 4.88
C LEU A 29 -17.55 -7.32 4.45
N TRP A 30 -17.36 -6.01 4.62
CA TRP A 30 -18.34 -5.00 4.24
C TRP A 30 -17.77 -4.03 3.22
N ILE A 31 -18.63 -3.58 2.35
CA ILE A 31 -18.35 -2.52 1.39
C ILE A 31 -19.28 -1.35 1.64
N VAL A 32 -18.74 -0.14 1.66
CA VAL A 32 -19.50 1.10 1.79
C VAL A 32 -19.38 1.92 0.52
N GLY A 33 -20.53 2.34 -0.01
CA GLY A 33 -20.60 3.25 -1.15
C GLY A 33 -20.73 4.70 -0.74
N LYS A 34 -20.43 5.63 -1.66
CA LYS A 34 -20.54 7.08 -1.44
C LYS A 34 -21.92 7.56 -0.99
N THR A 35 -22.96 6.82 -1.29
CA THR A 35 -24.34 7.13 -0.88
C THR A 35 -24.69 6.60 0.51
N GLY A 36 -23.72 6.00 1.22
CA GLY A 36 -23.93 5.40 2.54
C GLY A 36 -24.60 4.03 2.53
N LYS A 37 -24.78 3.41 1.36
CA LYS A 37 -25.22 2.01 1.27
C LYS A 37 -24.10 1.10 1.76
N ILE A 38 -24.46 0.11 2.58
CA ILE A 38 -23.56 -0.92 3.09
C ILE A 38 -23.97 -2.26 2.51
N PHE A 39 -22.98 -3.02 2.06
CA PHE A 39 -23.13 -4.36 1.57
C PHE A 39 -22.24 -5.29 2.37
N GLU A 40 -22.77 -6.45 2.74
CA GLU A 40 -22.02 -7.51 3.41
C GLU A 40 -21.75 -8.66 2.44
N TYR A 41 -20.56 -9.23 2.50
CA TYR A 41 -20.23 -10.43 1.72
C TYR A 41 -20.82 -11.67 2.37
N HIS A 42 -21.61 -12.39 1.62
CA HIS A 42 -22.26 -13.62 2.07
C HIS A 42 -21.54 -14.83 1.49
N HIS A 43 -20.79 -15.55 2.31
CA HIS A 43 -20.00 -16.71 1.89
C HIS A 43 -20.84 -17.80 1.21
N GLN A 44 -22.05 -18.09 1.74
CA GLN A 44 -22.92 -19.12 1.20
C GLN A 44 -23.40 -18.82 -0.24
N PHE A 45 -23.62 -17.56 -0.55
CA PHE A 45 -24.10 -17.13 -1.87
C PHE A 45 -22.97 -16.59 -2.76
N ASP A 46 -21.74 -16.50 -2.24
CA ASP A 46 -20.57 -15.94 -2.92
C ASP A 46 -20.87 -14.57 -3.57
N ARG A 47 -21.56 -13.69 -2.84
CA ARG A 47 -21.95 -12.35 -3.31
C ARG A 47 -22.13 -11.35 -2.17
N PHE A 48 -22.08 -10.06 -2.53
CA PHE A 48 -22.43 -8.99 -1.62
C PHE A 48 -23.94 -8.75 -1.60
N ILE A 49 -24.51 -8.64 -0.41
CA ILE A 49 -25.93 -8.40 -0.15
C ILE A 49 -26.08 -7.06 0.57
N PRO A 50 -27.00 -6.18 0.17
CA PRO A 50 -27.23 -4.93 0.86
C PRO A 50 -27.78 -5.20 2.28
N THR A 51 -27.06 -4.72 3.30
CA THR A 51 -27.45 -4.83 4.71
C THR A 51 -28.06 -3.54 5.24
N TYR A 52 -27.57 -2.40 4.72
CA TYR A 52 -28.08 -1.09 5.12
C TYR A 52 -28.31 -0.19 3.91
N LYS A 53 -29.47 0.45 3.88
CA LYS A 53 -29.83 1.50 2.90
C LYS A 53 -30.30 2.72 3.67
N PRO A 54 -29.62 3.88 3.58
CA PRO A 54 -30.11 5.10 4.22
C PRO A 54 -31.45 5.51 3.61
N ALA A 55 -32.38 5.92 4.47
CA ALA A 55 -33.71 6.39 4.04
C ALA A 55 -33.63 7.66 3.18
N ASN A 56 -32.59 8.45 3.33
CA ASN A 56 -32.33 9.65 2.54
C ASN A 56 -31.18 9.39 1.56
N LEU A 57 -31.45 9.35 0.26
CA LEU A 57 -30.49 9.14 -0.81
C LEU A 57 -29.60 10.36 -1.08
N SER A 58 -29.80 11.48 -0.38
CA SER A 58 -28.98 12.71 -0.54
C SER A 58 -27.70 12.72 0.30
N LEU A 59 -27.39 11.64 1.01
CA LEU A 59 -26.12 11.54 1.74
C LEU A 59 -24.93 11.49 0.77
N SER A 60 -23.91 12.28 1.09
CA SER A 60 -22.64 12.29 0.40
C SER A 60 -21.54 11.94 1.41
N ILE A 61 -21.28 10.65 1.55
CA ILE A 61 -20.28 10.17 2.53
C ILE A 61 -18.90 10.64 2.10
N SER A 62 -18.28 11.47 2.94
CA SER A 62 -16.91 11.94 2.77
C SER A 62 -15.88 10.92 3.27
N TYR A 63 -16.20 10.21 4.35
CA TYR A 63 -15.35 9.20 4.97
C TYR A 63 -16.18 8.13 5.67
N SER A 64 -15.64 6.90 5.73
CA SER A 64 -16.22 5.83 6.51
C SER A 64 -15.13 5.13 7.32
N TYR A 65 -15.49 4.64 8.51
CA TYR A 65 -14.58 4.04 9.47
C TYR A 65 -15.24 2.88 10.21
N LEU A 66 -14.50 1.81 10.46
CA LEU A 66 -14.94 0.71 11.32
C LEU A 66 -14.27 0.86 12.69
N ASP A 67 -15.05 1.09 13.74
CA ASP A 67 -14.53 1.22 15.10
C ASP A 67 -14.32 -0.14 15.78
N ASN A 68 -13.67 -0.13 16.94
CA ASN A 68 -13.38 -1.36 17.70
C ASN A 68 -14.61 -1.99 18.39
N ARG A 69 -15.78 -1.37 18.29
CA ARG A 69 -17.07 -1.90 18.75
C ARG A 69 -17.87 -2.52 17.60
N GLY A 70 -17.33 -2.55 16.40
CA GLY A 70 -17.98 -3.05 15.19
C GLY A 70 -19.00 -2.08 14.59
N ASN A 71 -18.93 -0.79 14.91
CA ASN A 71 -19.77 0.20 14.26
C ASN A 71 -19.09 0.71 12.99
N ILE A 72 -19.84 0.70 11.91
CA ILE A 72 -19.45 1.37 10.66
C ILE A 72 -19.96 2.81 10.73
N TRP A 73 -19.00 3.74 10.71
CA TRP A 73 -19.26 5.18 10.71
C TRP A 73 -19.45 5.64 9.27
N LEU A 74 -20.55 6.29 8.97
CA LEU A 74 -20.83 6.96 7.71
C LEU A 74 -20.80 8.46 7.96
N CYS A 75 -19.71 9.10 7.57
CA CYS A 75 -19.47 10.51 7.87
C CYS A 75 -19.87 11.39 6.70
N ASP A 76 -20.86 12.22 6.91
CA ASP A 76 -21.23 13.34 6.06
C ASP A 76 -20.80 14.65 6.73
N LYS A 77 -20.83 15.77 6.00
CA LYS A 77 -20.44 17.08 6.49
C LYS A 77 -21.19 17.50 7.75
N ASP A 78 -22.48 17.23 7.81
CA ASP A 78 -23.38 17.72 8.87
C ASP A 78 -23.83 16.60 9.83
N SER A 79 -23.63 15.35 9.47
CA SER A 79 -24.09 14.19 10.28
C SER A 79 -23.20 13.00 10.16
N ILE A 80 -23.19 12.19 11.23
CA ILE A 80 -22.52 10.91 11.28
C ILE A 80 -23.56 9.86 11.62
N ILE A 81 -23.60 8.80 10.82
CA ILE A 81 -24.44 7.64 11.08
C ILE A 81 -23.53 6.51 11.55
N LEU A 82 -23.87 5.91 12.68
CA LEU A 82 -23.24 4.69 13.18
C LEU A 82 -24.17 3.53 12.89
N TYR A 83 -23.70 2.59 12.11
CA TYR A 83 -24.38 1.34 11.85
C TYR A 83 -23.62 0.19 12.49
N ASN A 84 -24.25 -0.52 13.42
CA ASN A 84 -23.69 -1.72 14.02
C ASN A 84 -24.26 -2.96 13.31
N ALA A 85 -23.42 -3.63 12.54
CA ALA A 85 -23.85 -4.77 11.73
C ALA A 85 -24.24 -6.00 12.55
N GLN A 86 -23.73 -6.14 13.80
CA GLN A 86 -24.04 -7.30 14.64
C GLN A 86 -25.42 -7.17 15.31
N SER A 87 -25.79 -5.96 15.72
CA SER A 87 -27.06 -5.69 16.40
C SER A 87 -28.12 -5.07 15.50
N ASP A 88 -27.78 -4.77 14.25
CA ASP A 88 -28.61 -4.03 13.28
C ASP A 88 -29.12 -2.69 13.83
N GLN A 89 -28.32 -2.08 14.72
CA GLN A 89 -28.69 -0.80 15.35
C GLN A 89 -28.10 0.36 14.58
N ILE A 90 -28.87 1.44 14.51
CA ILE A 90 -28.50 2.68 13.86
C ILE A 90 -28.58 3.80 14.89
N SER A 91 -27.50 4.57 15.00
CA SER A 91 -27.47 5.81 15.76
C SER A 91 -27.08 6.97 14.84
N ARG A 92 -27.66 8.12 15.04
CA ARG A 92 -27.31 9.34 14.30
C ARG A 92 -26.74 10.37 15.25
N ILE A 93 -25.59 10.91 14.88
CA ILE A 93 -24.87 11.91 15.63
C ILE A 93 -24.76 13.17 14.77
N TYR A 94 -24.95 14.33 15.38
CA TYR A 94 -24.60 15.59 14.74
C TYR A 94 -23.07 15.71 14.59
N ASN A 95 -22.59 16.16 13.41
CA ASN A 95 -21.17 16.42 13.22
C ASN A 95 -20.83 17.87 13.66
N PRO A 96 -20.29 18.07 14.87
CA PRO A 96 -20.01 19.40 15.39
C PRO A 96 -18.85 20.08 14.65
N LEU A 97 -18.09 19.33 13.85
CA LEU A 97 -16.95 19.86 13.09
C LEU A 97 -17.42 20.64 11.84
N SER A 98 -18.65 20.41 11.37
CA SER A 98 -19.26 21.06 10.20
C SER A 98 -18.29 21.11 9.02
N SER A 99 -17.65 19.98 8.75
CA SER A 99 -16.62 19.82 7.73
C SER A 99 -16.55 18.37 7.26
N ASN A 100 -16.12 18.16 6.05
CA ASN A 100 -15.82 16.83 5.55
C ASN A 100 -14.68 16.19 6.36
N ILE A 101 -14.85 14.93 6.73
CA ILE A 101 -13.81 14.13 7.36
C ILE A 101 -12.96 13.53 6.25
N THR A 102 -11.64 13.62 6.38
CA THR A 102 -10.67 13.10 5.40
C THR A 102 -9.98 11.84 5.90
N SER A 103 -9.77 11.72 7.20
CA SER A 103 -9.26 10.52 7.85
C SER A 103 -9.68 10.49 9.32
N MET A 104 -9.75 9.29 9.91
CA MET A 104 -10.12 9.11 11.30
C MET A 104 -9.42 7.89 11.88
N VAL A 105 -8.95 8.01 13.13
CA VAL A 105 -8.39 6.88 13.86
C VAL A 105 -8.79 6.91 15.33
N GLN A 106 -9.09 5.74 15.86
CA GLN A 106 -9.49 5.55 17.24
C GLN A 106 -8.27 5.38 18.16
N SER A 107 -8.18 6.21 19.22
CA SER A 107 -7.11 6.10 20.23
C SER A 107 -7.47 5.12 21.35
N ASP A 108 -8.72 5.15 21.79
CA ASP A 108 -9.30 4.23 22.78
C ASP A 108 -10.79 3.99 22.53
N ASN A 109 -11.51 3.38 23.46
CA ASN A 109 -12.92 3.00 23.26
C ASN A 109 -13.87 4.17 22.96
N SER A 110 -13.52 5.39 23.35
CA SER A 110 -14.40 6.56 23.21
C SER A 110 -13.75 7.77 22.56
N HIS A 111 -12.42 7.73 22.33
CA HIS A 111 -11.70 8.87 21.80
C HIS A 111 -11.16 8.61 20.40
N PHE A 112 -11.22 9.65 19.57
CA PHE A 112 -10.84 9.62 18.16
C PHE A 112 -10.02 10.85 17.78
N PHE A 113 -9.01 10.66 16.95
CA PHE A 113 -8.43 11.73 16.16
C PHE A 113 -9.16 11.77 14.81
N ILE A 114 -9.67 12.93 14.47
CA ILE A 114 -10.47 13.16 13.26
C ILE A 114 -9.82 14.27 12.46
N ALA A 115 -9.39 13.95 11.25
CA ALA A 115 -8.90 14.91 10.27
C ALA A 115 -10.06 15.42 9.43
N THR A 116 -10.04 16.72 9.20
CA THR A 116 -11.01 17.42 8.35
C THR A 116 -10.27 18.37 7.42
N GLU A 117 -10.98 18.97 6.49
CA GLU A 117 -10.45 20.09 5.65
C GLU A 117 -9.96 21.28 6.49
N LYS A 118 -10.38 21.38 7.76
CA LYS A 118 -9.99 22.45 8.69
C LYS A 118 -8.88 22.09 9.67
N GLY A 119 -8.27 20.89 9.52
CA GLY A 119 -7.24 20.35 10.39
C GLY A 119 -7.71 19.19 11.24
N ILE A 120 -6.91 18.83 12.25
CA ILE A 120 -7.14 17.67 13.13
C ILE A 120 -7.91 18.10 14.37
N ARG A 121 -8.85 17.26 14.81
CA ARG A 121 -9.57 17.39 16.08
C ARG A 121 -9.45 16.09 16.86
N TYR A 122 -9.26 16.22 18.16
CA TYR A 122 -9.40 15.13 19.11
C TYR A 122 -10.79 15.17 19.68
N CYS A 123 -11.52 14.09 19.62
CA CYS A 123 -12.94 14.06 19.98
C CYS A 123 -13.22 12.89 20.92
N CYS A 124 -14.16 13.10 21.82
CA CYS A 124 -14.75 12.03 22.64
C CYS A 124 -16.19 11.79 22.19
N ILE A 125 -16.62 10.54 22.17
CA ILE A 125 -18.02 10.17 21.95
C ILE A 125 -18.64 9.76 23.29
N ASN A 126 -19.65 10.51 23.72
CA ASN A 126 -20.44 10.25 24.91
C ASN A 126 -21.93 10.41 24.57
N ASP A 127 -22.78 9.48 25.03
CA ASP A 127 -24.23 9.53 24.87
C ASP A 127 -24.71 9.90 23.46
N ASN A 128 -24.05 9.33 22.43
CA ASN A 128 -24.27 9.63 21.01
C ASN A 128 -23.99 11.10 20.61
N GLU A 129 -23.16 11.79 21.35
CA GLU A 129 -22.64 13.11 20.98
C GLU A 129 -21.13 13.07 20.75
N LEU A 130 -20.66 13.72 19.70
CA LEU A 130 -19.25 13.90 19.41
C LEU A 130 -18.78 15.24 19.98
N GLN A 131 -17.92 15.20 20.98
CA GLN A 131 -17.43 16.39 21.67
C GLN A 131 -15.95 16.63 21.37
N PRO A 132 -15.59 17.73 20.69
CA PRO A 132 -14.20 18.09 20.46
C PRO A 132 -13.47 18.45 21.75
N ILE A 133 -12.26 17.90 21.91
CA ILE A 133 -11.34 18.19 23.01
C ILE A 133 -10.19 19.02 22.45
N PRO A 134 -9.91 20.23 22.98
CA PRO A 134 -8.83 21.06 22.48
C PRO A 134 -7.43 20.43 22.67
N ILE A 135 -6.65 20.37 21.59
CA ILE A 135 -5.24 20.03 21.60
C ILE A 135 -4.48 21.08 20.77
N PRO A 136 -4.08 22.21 21.37
CA PRO A 136 -3.48 23.34 20.65
C PRO A 136 -2.32 22.97 19.70
N PRO A 137 -1.39 22.06 20.06
CA PRO A 137 -0.28 21.72 19.14
C PRO A 137 -0.73 21.14 17.80
N LEU A 138 -1.88 20.45 17.74
CA LEU A 138 -2.38 19.91 16.46
C LEU A 138 -2.90 20.98 15.51
N ASP A 139 -3.27 22.16 16.02
CA ASP A 139 -3.70 23.31 15.21
C ASP A 139 -2.51 23.96 14.47
N GLU A 140 -1.26 23.65 14.85
CA GLU A 140 -0.05 24.15 14.21
C GLU A 140 0.26 23.37 12.92
N ILE A 141 -0.25 22.15 12.78
CA ILE A 141 -0.05 21.34 11.57
C ILE A 141 -0.88 21.94 10.44
N LYS A 142 -0.18 22.62 9.54
CA LYS A 142 -0.78 23.25 8.35
C LYS A 142 -0.70 22.29 7.16
N GLY A 143 -1.75 22.28 6.39
CA GLY A 143 -1.87 21.47 5.18
C GLY A 143 -3.08 20.55 5.23
N GLN A 144 -3.44 20.01 4.09
CA GLN A 144 -4.50 19.01 4.01
C GLN A 144 -3.99 17.69 4.59
N ILE A 145 -4.69 17.16 5.57
CA ILE A 145 -4.39 15.86 6.16
C ILE A 145 -4.94 14.77 5.25
N SER A 146 -4.08 13.87 4.82
CA SER A 146 -4.43 12.74 3.96
C SER A 146 -4.71 11.48 4.76
N GLU A 147 -3.89 11.21 5.81
CA GLU A 147 -4.00 9.98 6.57
C GLU A 147 -3.62 10.15 8.03
N LEU A 148 -4.29 9.40 8.91
CA LEU A 148 -3.99 9.32 10.33
C LEU A 148 -3.73 7.87 10.73
N TYR A 149 -2.65 7.63 11.47
CA TYR A 149 -2.35 6.34 12.07
C TYR A 149 -2.00 6.51 13.55
N TYR A 150 -2.71 5.82 14.44
CA TYR A 150 -2.44 5.88 15.88
C TYR A 150 -1.74 4.62 16.40
N HIS A 151 -0.51 4.80 16.84
CA HIS A 151 0.29 3.74 17.44
C HIS A 151 -0.05 3.59 18.93
N ARG A 152 -0.86 2.57 19.26
CA ARG A 152 -1.45 2.41 20.60
C ARG A 152 -0.43 2.25 21.72
N VAL A 153 0.62 1.46 21.52
CA VAL A 153 1.66 1.20 22.54
C VAL A 153 2.43 2.47 22.88
N LEU A 154 2.87 3.22 21.87
CA LEU A 154 3.59 4.48 22.05
C LEU A 154 2.66 5.66 22.38
N LYS A 155 1.36 5.51 22.22
CA LYS A 155 0.36 6.60 22.31
C LYS A 155 0.73 7.77 21.40
N ARG A 156 1.16 7.46 20.17
CA ARG A 156 1.66 8.42 19.19
C ARG A 156 0.77 8.42 17.95
N LEU A 157 0.39 9.61 17.50
CA LEU A 157 -0.35 9.82 16.27
C LEU A 157 0.64 10.17 15.16
N PHE A 158 0.65 9.39 14.09
CA PHE A 158 1.34 9.70 12.85
C PHE A 158 0.35 10.35 11.89
N ILE A 159 0.77 11.41 11.23
CA ILE A 159 -0.07 12.32 10.46
C ILE A 159 0.54 12.47 9.08
N GLY A 160 -0.08 11.87 8.08
CA GLY A 160 0.25 12.06 6.67
C GLY A 160 -0.43 13.31 6.12
N THR A 161 0.29 14.06 5.32
CA THR A 161 -0.22 15.31 4.73
C THR A 161 -0.06 15.31 3.23
N PHE A 162 -0.83 16.17 2.59
CA PHE A 162 -0.62 16.56 1.22
C PHE A 162 0.41 17.68 1.16
N GLU A 163 1.52 17.47 0.44
CA GLU A 163 2.63 18.44 0.23
C GLU A 163 3.42 18.88 1.49
N LYS A 164 3.26 18.21 2.63
CA LYS A 164 4.04 18.54 3.85
C LYS A 164 4.65 17.31 4.52
N GLY A 165 4.58 16.15 3.85
CA GLY A 165 5.14 14.91 4.35
C GLY A 165 4.43 14.36 5.58
N ILE A 166 5.21 13.87 6.54
CA ILE A 166 4.72 13.18 7.72
C ILE A 166 5.11 13.90 9.01
N PHE A 167 4.17 13.96 9.94
CA PHE A 167 4.38 14.45 11.32
C PHE A 167 4.07 13.34 12.31
N ALA A 168 4.59 13.45 13.50
CA ALA A 168 4.20 12.62 14.63
C ALA A 168 3.82 13.50 15.83
N TYR A 169 2.70 13.17 16.47
CA TYR A 169 2.26 13.82 17.70
C TYR A 169 2.28 12.81 18.84
N ASP A 170 3.03 13.11 19.88
CA ASP A 170 3.13 12.30 21.08
C ASP A 170 2.05 12.74 22.07
N LEU A 171 1.08 11.88 22.36
CA LEU A 171 -0.06 12.20 23.21
C LEU A 171 0.34 12.41 24.68
N PRO A 172 1.25 11.62 25.27
CA PRO A 172 1.70 11.83 26.65
C PRO A 172 2.41 13.16 26.89
N THR A 173 3.32 13.55 26.00
CA THR A 173 4.09 14.80 26.13
C THR A 173 3.39 16.00 25.53
N ARG A 174 2.36 15.76 24.70
CA ARG A 174 1.64 16.78 23.92
C ARG A 174 2.55 17.58 22.97
N GLN A 175 3.54 16.92 22.40
CA GLN A 175 4.51 17.56 21.50
C GLN A 175 4.40 17.00 20.10
N ILE A 176 4.62 17.87 19.11
CA ILE A 176 4.82 17.48 17.74
C ILE A 176 6.30 17.13 17.59
N LEU A 177 6.57 15.91 17.12
CA LEU A 177 7.89 15.45 16.77
C LEU A 177 8.08 15.70 15.27
N HIS A 178 8.99 16.61 14.95
CA HIS A 178 9.36 16.87 13.57
C HIS A 178 10.36 15.81 13.11
N SER A 179 10.11 15.24 11.97
CA SER A 179 11.09 14.42 11.27
C SER A 179 11.66 15.27 10.14
N GLU A 180 12.90 15.71 10.26
CA GLU A 180 13.64 16.28 9.13
C GLU A 180 13.94 15.14 8.16
N THR A 181 13.15 15.03 7.10
CA THR A 181 13.24 13.92 6.14
C THR A 181 13.09 14.42 4.72
N ASP A 182 13.57 13.61 3.78
CA ASP A 182 13.37 13.81 2.34
C ASP A 182 11.89 13.79 1.91
N LEU A 183 10.95 13.61 2.87
CA LEU A 183 9.51 13.59 2.64
C LEU A 183 8.82 14.95 2.89
N SER A 184 9.56 16.04 3.12
CA SER A 184 8.98 17.34 3.48
C SER A 184 8.01 17.93 2.47
N ASP A 185 8.14 17.57 1.19
CA ASP A 185 7.30 18.05 0.09
C ASP A 185 6.58 16.91 -0.65
N VAL A 186 6.35 15.79 0.06
CA VAL A 186 5.79 14.57 -0.51
C VAL A 186 4.36 14.33 -0.02
N ASN A 187 3.49 13.94 -0.93
CA ASN A 187 2.14 13.51 -0.61
C ASN A 187 2.16 12.12 0.02
N ILE A 188 1.70 12.04 1.26
CA ILE A 188 1.50 10.77 1.95
C ILE A 188 0.09 10.26 1.63
N THR A 189 -0.01 9.06 1.10
CA THR A 189 -1.29 8.45 0.71
C THR A 189 -1.81 7.51 1.76
N GLN A 190 -0.92 6.74 2.43
CA GLN A 190 -1.30 5.76 3.45
C GLN A 190 -0.18 5.54 4.47
N ILE A 191 -0.58 5.22 5.71
CA ILE A 191 0.31 4.79 6.79
C ILE A 191 -0.22 3.48 7.34
N SER A 192 0.60 2.42 7.34
CA SER A 192 0.21 1.08 7.79
C SER A 192 1.27 0.45 8.68
N ALA A 193 0.85 -0.36 9.65
CA ALA A 193 1.79 -1.09 10.48
C ALA A 193 2.40 -2.28 9.70
N LEU A 194 3.71 -2.37 9.66
CA LEU A 194 4.42 -3.57 9.24
C LEU A 194 4.57 -4.54 10.42
N ASN A 195 4.93 -4.00 11.58
CA ASN A 195 5.05 -4.69 12.85
C ASN A 195 4.91 -3.68 14.01
N GLU A 196 5.15 -4.11 15.25
CA GLU A 196 5.04 -3.24 16.43
C GLU A 196 6.02 -2.06 16.45
N ASN A 197 7.14 -2.15 15.74
CA ASN A 197 8.20 -1.14 15.76
C ASN A 197 8.33 -0.35 14.45
N GLU A 198 7.77 -0.86 13.37
CA GLU A 198 7.93 -0.29 12.03
C GLU A 198 6.59 -0.04 11.36
N LEU A 199 6.45 1.17 10.79
CA LEU A 199 5.34 1.52 9.93
C LEU A 199 5.82 1.68 8.48
N LEU A 200 4.93 1.41 7.56
CA LEU A 200 5.09 1.69 6.14
C LEU A 200 4.39 2.99 5.80
N ILE A 201 5.04 3.81 5.02
CA ILE A 201 4.51 5.08 4.51
C ILE A 201 4.43 4.96 2.99
N ALA A 202 3.22 5.00 2.46
CA ALA A 202 2.99 5.11 1.02
C ALA A 202 3.02 6.56 0.57
N THR A 203 3.55 6.78 -0.63
CA THR A 203 3.67 8.11 -1.20
C THR A 203 3.11 8.19 -2.62
N GLU A 204 2.74 9.38 -3.02
CA GLU A 204 2.39 9.69 -4.40
C GLU A 204 3.66 10.07 -5.19
N GLY A 205 4.37 9.06 -5.70
CA GLY A 205 5.49 9.25 -6.63
C GLY A 205 6.88 8.88 -6.12
N MET A 206 7.07 8.64 -4.81
CA MET A 206 8.37 8.23 -4.26
C MET A 206 8.39 6.80 -3.72
N GLY A 207 7.32 6.02 -3.93
CA GLY A 207 7.23 4.63 -3.48
C GLY A 207 6.91 4.50 -2.00
N ILE A 208 7.54 3.52 -1.34
CA ILE A 208 7.30 3.17 0.06
C ILE A 208 8.52 3.48 0.91
N TYR A 209 8.27 4.08 2.05
CA TYR A 209 9.26 4.31 3.11
C TYR A 209 8.91 3.51 4.35
N LYS A 210 9.91 3.22 5.18
CA LYS A 210 9.75 2.70 6.53
C LYS A 210 10.06 3.78 7.55
N ILE A 211 9.23 3.88 8.59
CA ILE A 211 9.53 4.68 9.77
C ILE A 211 9.67 3.78 10.98
N GLN A 212 10.72 3.99 11.75
CA GLN A 212 10.85 3.41 13.07
C GLN A 212 9.91 4.17 14.03
N ALA A 213 8.85 3.52 14.50
CA ALA A 213 7.79 4.16 15.26
C ALA A 213 8.28 4.84 16.55
N ASN A 214 9.35 4.31 17.15
CA ASN A 214 9.92 4.81 18.40
C ASN A 214 10.82 6.05 18.16
N SER A 215 11.80 5.93 17.27
CA SER A 215 12.80 6.99 17.02
C SER A 215 12.36 8.03 15.99
N GLY A 216 11.36 7.72 15.15
CA GLY A 216 10.95 8.58 14.04
C GLY A 216 11.90 8.56 12.84
N VAL A 217 12.93 7.70 12.84
CA VAL A 217 13.87 7.57 11.73
C VAL A 217 13.17 6.97 10.51
N ILE A 218 13.34 7.60 9.35
CA ILE A 218 12.70 7.22 8.09
C ILE A 218 13.75 6.77 7.09
N HIS A 219 13.46 5.69 6.36
CA HIS A 219 14.30 5.16 5.29
C HIS A 219 13.47 4.79 4.07
N PRO A 220 13.98 4.97 2.84
CA PRO A 220 13.40 4.36 1.65
C PRO A 220 13.35 2.83 1.83
N TYR A 221 12.25 2.21 1.41
CA TYR A 221 12.09 0.78 1.52
C TYR A 221 11.87 0.11 0.16
N LEU A 222 10.90 0.56 -0.59
CA LEU A 222 10.61 0.07 -1.93
C LEU A 222 10.41 1.26 -2.86
N THR A 223 11.26 1.36 -3.85
CA THR A 223 11.18 2.39 -4.90
C THR A 223 11.36 1.73 -6.26
N THR A 224 10.79 2.28 -7.31
CA THR A 224 11.17 1.90 -8.66
C THR A 224 12.54 2.50 -8.96
N ASN A 225 13.58 1.74 -8.74
CA ASN A 225 14.89 2.11 -9.25
C ASN A 225 15.19 1.16 -10.40
N TYR A 226 15.36 1.67 -11.60
CA TYR A 226 15.66 0.88 -12.82
C TYR A 226 16.95 0.06 -12.68
N GLU A 227 17.72 0.30 -11.64
CA GLU A 227 18.99 -0.39 -11.36
C GLU A 227 18.87 -1.49 -10.29
N SER A 228 17.75 -1.58 -9.57
CA SER A 228 17.57 -2.59 -8.51
C SER A 228 16.60 -3.70 -8.91
N ASN A 229 16.92 -4.92 -8.49
CA ASN A 229 16.10 -6.12 -8.75
C ASN A 229 14.76 -6.17 -7.99
N ASN A 230 14.43 -5.15 -7.19
CA ASN A 230 13.18 -5.03 -6.45
C ASN A 230 12.27 -3.99 -7.15
N GLU A 231 11.74 -4.35 -8.30
CA GLU A 231 10.89 -3.45 -9.07
C GLU A 231 9.46 -3.49 -8.57
N MET A 232 9.03 -2.37 -7.98
CA MET A 232 7.61 -2.06 -7.92
C MET A 232 7.11 -1.70 -9.32
N MET A 233 5.84 -1.97 -9.59
CA MET A 233 5.21 -1.63 -10.88
C MET A 233 5.00 -0.11 -11.06
N GLY A 234 5.23 0.71 -10.02
CA GLY A 234 5.11 2.16 -10.04
C GLY A 234 5.33 2.75 -8.65
N ASN A 235 5.68 4.03 -8.58
CA ASN A 235 5.95 4.78 -7.34
C ASN A 235 4.72 5.50 -6.76
N ILE A 236 3.59 5.50 -7.45
CA ILE A 236 2.33 6.06 -6.94
C ILE A 236 1.59 4.93 -6.24
N ILE A 237 1.55 4.98 -4.93
CA ILE A 237 0.92 3.96 -4.09
C ILE A 237 -0.30 4.57 -3.42
N ASN A 238 -1.48 4.03 -3.72
CA ASN A 238 -2.74 4.53 -3.17
C ASN A 238 -3.08 3.89 -1.82
N ASP A 239 -2.69 2.62 -1.62
CA ASP A 239 -3.03 1.88 -0.40
C ASP A 239 -2.04 0.77 -0.11
N ILE A 240 -1.89 0.41 1.17
CA ILE A 240 -1.05 -0.67 1.68
C ILE A 240 -1.89 -1.59 2.55
N TYR A 241 -1.81 -2.87 2.28
CA TYR A 241 -2.36 -3.90 3.16
C TYR A 241 -1.27 -4.90 3.55
N VAL A 242 -1.07 -5.12 4.85
CA VAL A 242 -0.17 -6.15 5.38
C VAL A 242 -1.02 -7.31 5.87
N ASP A 243 -0.88 -8.47 5.22
CA ASP A 243 -1.68 -9.64 5.57
C ASP A 243 -1.12 -10.42 6.78
N GLU A 244 -1.85 -11.44 7.22
CA GLU A 244 -1.48 -12.29 8.36
C GLU A 244 -0.15 -13.03 8.16
N GLU A 245 0.20 -13.30 6.89
CA GLU A 245 1.47 -13.92 6.52
C GLU A 245 2.62 -12.92 6.36
N LYS A 246 2.37 -11.63 6.70
CA LYS A 246 3.33 -10.52 6.58
C LYS A 246 3.73 -10.19 5.14
N ARG A 247 2.92 -10.58 4.15
CA ARG A 247 3.06 -10.07 2.79
C ARG A 247 2.51 -8.65 2.73
N ILE A 248 3.19 -7.80 1.98
CA ILE A 248 2.77 -6.42 1.77
C ILE A 248 2.09 -6.34 0.40
N TRP A 249 0.84 -5.95 0.39
CA TRP A 249 0.06 -5.72 -0.82
C TRP A 249 -0.01 -4.23 -1.07
N LEU A 250 0.38 -3.81 -2.26
CA LEU A 250 0.46 -2.41 -2.66
C LEU A 250 -0.50 -2.16 -3.82
N ALA A 251 -1.39 -1.19 -3.65
CA ALA A 251 -2.24 -0.70 -4.74
C ALA A 251 -1.48 0.37 -5.53
N ASN A 252 -0.90 -0.04 -6.66
CA ASN A 252 -0.10 0.84 -7.53
C ASN A 252 -0.99 1.52 -8.59
N TYR A 253 -0.92 2.84 -8.68
CA TYR A 253 -1.63 3.57 -9.73
C TYR A 253 -0.67 3.91 -10.90
N PRO A 254 -1.08 3.70 -12.13
CA PRO A 254 -2.28 3.00 -12.62
C PRO A 254 -2.01 1.49 -12.89
N THR A 255 -0.94 0.92 -12.38
CA THR A 255 -0.33 -0.34 -12.84
C THR A 255 -0.88 -1.60 -12.18
N GLY A 256 -1.75 -1.48 -11.17
CA GLY A 256 -2.39 -2.62 -10.53
C GLY A 256 -1.88 -2.94 -9.13
N ILE A 257 -1.53 -4.19 -8.83
CA ILE A 257 -1.15 -4.64 -7.49
C ILE A 257 0.25 -5.23 -7.49
N THR A 258 1.10 -4.78 -6.58
CA THR A 258 2.38 -5.41 -6.25
C THR A 258 2.25 -6.19 -4.95
N ILE A 259 2.79 -7.41 -4.90
CA ILE A 259 2.87 -8.22 -3.68
C ILE A 259 4.33 -8.39 -3.33
N VAL A 260 4.69 -7.97 -2.12
CA VAL A 260 6.03 -8.17 -1.56
C VAL A 260 5.96 -9.26 -0.50
N ASP A 261 6.64 -10.37 -0.76
CA ASP A 261 6.71 -11.49 0.15
C ASP A 261 8.16 -11.72 0.60
N ASN A 262 8.47 -11.23 1.79
CA ASN A 262 9.83 -11.30 2.35
C ASN A 262 10.28 -12.74 2.69
N ARG A 263 9.38 -13.72 2.69
CA ARG A 263 9.72 -15.14 2.91
C ARG A 263 10.51 -15.75 1.76
N TYR A 264 10.40 -15.16 0.57
CA TYR A 264 11.04 -15.62 -0.67
C TYR A 264 12.24 -14.77 -1.08
N GLN A 265 12.89 -14.06 -0.16
CA GLN A 265 14.09 -13.25 -0.43
C GLN A 265 15.32 -14.05 -0.91
N ASN A 266 15.22 -15.39 -0.99
CA ASN A 266 16.24 -16.25 -1.54
C ASN A 266 16.23 -16.35 -3.07
N TYR A 267 15.31 -15.70 -3.75
CA TYR A 267 15.28 -15.63 -5.20
C TYR A 267 15.87 -14.31 -5.66
N HIS A 268 16.90 -14.41 -6.49
CA HIS A 268 17.47 -13.27 -7.21
C HIS A 268 17.03 -13.32 -8.66
N TRP A 269 16.43 -12.25 -9.14
CA TRP A 269 16.20 -12.08 -10.55
C TRP A 269 17.52 -11.71 -11.24
N ILE A 270 17.94 -12.55 -12.19
CA ILE A 270 19.09 -12.29 -13.04
C ILE A 270 18.55 -11.83 -14.38
N LYS A 271 18.85 -10.60 -14.76
CA LYS A 271 18.36 -10.01 -16.01
C LYS A 271 19.43 -9.18 -16.71
N HIS A 272 19.16 -8.86 -17.98
CA HIS A 272 19.95 -7.92 -18.74
C HIS A 272 19.76 -6.49 -18.21
N SER A 273 20.85 -5.75 -18.06
CA SER A 273 20.85 -4.34 -17.70
C SER A 273 21.59 -3.53 -18.76
N ILE A 274 20.87 -2.60 -19.39
CA ILE A 274 21.41 -1.78 -20.49
C ILE A 274 22.59 -0.95 -19.98
N GLY A 275 23.74 -1.09 -20.65
CA GLY A 275 24.97 -0.38 -20.27
C GLY A 275 25.78 -1.03 -19.14
N ASN A 276 25.24 -2.02 -18.45
CA ASN A 276 25.96 -2.77 -17.41
C ASN A 276 26.54 -4.07 -17.97
N LYS A 277 27.86 -4.14 -18.14
CA LYS A 277 28.57 -5.35 -18.59
C LYS A 277 28.60 -6.47 -17.55
N GLN A 278 28.28 -6.17 -16.31
CA GLN A 278 28.17 -7.14 -15.20
C GLN A 278 26.72 -7.60 -15.03
N SER A 279 26.06 -7.94 -16.13
CA SER A 279 24.71 -8.48 -16.17
C SER A 279 24.56 -9.52 -17.26
N LEU A 280 23.43 -10.23 -17.25
CA LEU A 280 23.07 -11.15 -18.35
C LEU A 280 23.05 -10.40 -19.69
N ILE A 281 23.53 -11.04 -20.76
CA ILE A 281 23.61 -10.40 -22.07
C ILE A 281 22.25 -10.18 -22.74
N ASN A 282 21.28 -11.05 -22.44
CA ASN A 282 19.92 -10.99 -22.96
C ASN A 282 18.96 -11.78 -22.08
N ASP A 283 17.73 -11.28 -21.88
CA ASP A 283 16.72 -11.88 -20.98
C ASP A 283 16.06 -13.15 -21.55
N HIS A 284 16.21 -13.41 -22.86
CA HIS A 284 15.70 -14.64 -23.46
C HIS A 284 16.69 -15.78 -23.25
N VAL A 285 16.70 -16.39 -22.08
CA VAL A 285 17.54 -17.53 -21.73
C VAL A 285 16.90 -18.80 -22.25
N HIS A 286 17.63 -19.56 -23.10
CA HIS A 286 17.19 -20.82 -23.69
C HIS A 286 17.76 -22.05 -22.95
N THR A 287 18.98 -21.93 -22.43
CA THR A 287 19.69 -23.04 -21.80
C THR A 287 20.63 -22.54 -20.70
N ILE A 288 20.82 -23.34 -19.68
CA ILE A 288 21.74 -23.11 -18.57
C ILE A 288 22.48 -24.39 -18.31
N ILE A 289 23.81 -24.30 -18.19
CA ILE A 289 24.67 -25.42 -17.81
C ILE A 289 25.70 -24.98 -16.77
N GLU A 290 26.17 -25.92 -15.97
CA GLU A 290 27.30 -25.75 -15.07
C GLU A 290 28.52 -26.45 -15.68
N ASP A 291 29.68 -25.80 -15.65
CA ASP A 291 30.92 -26.41 -16.09
C ASP A 291 31.64 -27.13 -14.93
N SER A 292 32.78 -27.75 -15.25
CA SER A 292 33.58 -28.51 -14.26
C SER A 292 34.22 -27.65 -13.17
N GLU A 293 34.23 -26.31 -13.31
CA GLU A 293 34.76 -25.38 -12.34
C GLU A 293 33.64 -24.82 -11.41
N GLY A 294 32.37 -25.17 -11.71
CA GLY A 294 31.18 -24.70 -11.01
C GLY A 294 30.68 -23.35 -11.49
N ASP A 295 31.13 -22.88 -12.65
CA ASP A 295 30.68 -21.66 -13.27
C ASP A 295 29.43 -21.90 -14.14
N LEU A 296 28.53 -20.92 -14.21
CA LEU A 296 27.25 -21.05 -14.89
C LEU A 296 27.29 -20.39 -16.28
N TRP A 297 26.87 -21.13 -17.29
CA TRP A 297 26.81 -20.69 -18.67
C TRP A 297 25.34 -20.59 -19.11
N PHE A 298 25.00 -19.48 -19.76
CA PHE A 298 23.65 -19.18 -20.20
C PHE A 298 23.65 -18.98 -21.72
N GLY A 299 22.97 -19.86 -22.46
CA GLY A 299 22.71 -19.66 -23.90
C GLY A 299 21.46 -18.79 -24.03
N THR A 300 21.60 -17.69 -24.77
CA THR A 300 20.53 -16.68 -24.84
C THR A 300 20.12 -16.37 -26.27
N GLY A 301 19.08 -15.59 -26.46
CA GLY A 301 18.61 -15.06 -27.72
C GLY A 301 19.59 -14.08 -28.42
N ASN A 302 20.67 -13.67 -27.74
CA ASN A 302 21.69 -12.78 -28.31
C ASN A 302 23.08 -13.05 -27.70
N GLY A 303 23.62 -14.25 -27.91
CA GLY A 303 24.94 -14.62 -27.39
C GLY A 303 24.89 -15.51 -26.17
N ILE A 304 26.04 -15.64 -25.50
CA ILE A 304 26.26 -16.48 -24.33
C ILE A 304 26.73 -15.60 -23.16
N SER A 305 26.22 -15.86 -21.99
CA SER A 305 26.74 -15.29 -20.75
C SER A 305 27.35 -16.35 -19.86
N LEU A 306 28.50 -16.04 -19.27
CA LEU A 306 29.15 -16.80 -18.21
C LEU A 306 29.08 -16.04 -16.91
N TYR A 307 28.61 -16.68 -15.88
CA TYR A 307 28.68 -16.19 -14.50
C TYR A 307 29.71 -16.99 -13.71
N ASN A 308 30.80 -16.32 -13.36
CA ASN A 308 31.80 -16.92 -12.49
C ASN A 308 31.31 -16.91 -11.05
N THR A 309 31.05 -18.07 -10.48
CA THR A 309 30.45 -18.24 -9.15
C THR A 309 31.36 -17.82 -8.01
N LYS A 310 32.69 -17.89 -8.18
CA LYS A 310 33.69 -17.53 -7.17
C LYS A 310 33.93 -16.02 -7.09
N THR A 311 34.07 -15.38 -8.27
CA THR A 311 34.32 -13.93 -8.36
C THR A 311 33.06 -13.09 -8.46
N ARG A 312 31.91 -13.72 -8.73
CA ARG A 312 30.61 -13.10 -9.01
C ARG A 312 30.63 -12.13 -10.18
N GLN A 313 31.47 -12.40 -11.19
CA GLN A 313 31.62 -11.59 -12.38
C GLN A 313 30.94 -12.22 -13.59
N TRP A 314 30.41 -11.34 -14.46
CA TRP A 314 29.80 -11.73 -15.71
C TRP A 314 30.76 -11.52 -16.89
N HIS A 315 30.74 -12.46 -17.83
CA HIS A 315 31.40 -12.35 -19.11
C HIS A 315 30.42 -12.69 -20.22
N SER A 316 30.52 -11.99 -21.35
CA SER A 316 29.62 -12.17 -22.50
C SER A 316 30.40 -12.53 -23.73
N PHE A 317 29.89 -13.46 -24.51
CA PHE A 317 30.49 -13.99 -25.69
C PHE A 317 29.51 -14.01 -26.88
N LEU A 318 30.02 -13.89 -28.09
CA LEU A 318 29.27 -14.09 -29.33
C LEU A 318 27.96 -13.30 -29.41
N SER A 319 27.96 -12.08 -28.87
CA SER A 319 26.80 -11.20 -28.93
C SER A 319 26.80 -10.39 -30.25
N SER A 320 25.65 -9.88 -30.65
CA SER A 320 25.53 -8.95 -31.79
C SER A 320 26.28 -7.64 -31.55
N PHE A 321 26.72 -7.35 -30.33
CA PHE A 321 27.58 -6.22 -29.98
C PHE A 321 29.07 -6.47 -30.23
N ASP A 322 29.46 -7.72 -30.55
CA ASP A 322 30.83 -8.04 -30.96
C ASP A 322 31.10 -7.44 -32.35
N LYS A 323 32.13 -6.60 -32.43
CA LYS A 323 32.49 -5.88 -33.65
C LYS A 323 32.81 -6.79 -34.85
N GLN A 324 33.16 -8.05 -34.60
CA GLN A 324 33.46 -9.04 -35.61
C GLN A 324 32.23 -9.78 -36.14
N LEU A 325 31.08 -9.69 -35.41
CA LEU A 325 29.86 -10.45 -35.68
C LEU A 325 28.65 -9.56 -35.98
N LYS A 326 28.88 -8.31 -36.42
CA LYS A 326 27.91 -7.20 -36.50
C LYS A 326 26.60 -7.47 -37.26
N ASP A 327 26.48 -8.55 -38.01
CA ASP A 327 25.32 -8.78 -38.88
C ASP A 327 24.54 -10.07 -38.63
N LYS A 328 24.79 -10.78 -37.48
CA LYS A 328 24.06 -12.02 -37.16
C LYS A 328 23.66 -12.09 -35.70
N ASN A 329 22.36 -12.19 -35.46
CA ASN A 329 21.83 -12.59 -34.12
C ASN A 329 22.22 -14.06 -33.91
N HIS A 330 23.08 -14.31 -32.94
CA HIS A 330 23.45 -15.65 -32.54
C HIS A 330 22.56 -16.12 -31.38
N ILE A 331 21.59 -16.97 -31.71
CA ILE A 331 20.68 -17.57 -30.72
C ILE A 331 21.27 -18.92 -30.30
N PHE A 332 21.50 -19.10 -29.00
CA PHE A 332 22.04 -20.34 -28.44
C PHE A 332 20.93 -21.05 -27.66
N ILE A 333 20.35 -22.08 -28.27
CA ILE A 333 19.23 -22.84 -27.72
C ILE A 333 19.67 -24.05 -26.89
N ALA A 334 20.93 -24.48 -27.03
CA ALA A 334 21.52 -25.57 -26.29
C ALA A 334 23.00 -25.33 -26.04
N LEU A 335 23.49 -25.72 -24.88
CA LEU A 335 24.90 -25.74 -24.53
C LEU A 335 25.21 -27.08 -23.89
N CYS A 336 26.47 -27.55 -24.06
CA CYS A 336 26.97 -28.78 -23.44
C CYS A 336 28.41 -28.58 -22.96
N ALA A 337 28.66 -28.88 -21.68
CA ALA A 337 30.03 -28.94 -21.18
C ALA A 337 30.61 -30.31 -21.46
N VAL A 338 31.66 -30.38 -22.25
CA VAL A 338 32.26 -31.63 -22.71
C VAL A 338 33.48 -32.03 -21.87
N THR A 339 34.38 -31.08 -21.68
CA THR A 339 35.58 -31.24 -20.83
C THR A 339 35.90 -29.87 -20.20
N PRO A 340 36.78 -29.82 -19.18
CA PRO A 340 37.18 -28.55 -18.57
C PRO A 340 37.60 -27.52 -19.63
N GLY A 341 36.91 -26.36 -19.67
CA GLY A 341 37.17 -25.25 -20.57
C GLY A 341 36.60 -25.40 -21.98
N ILE A 342 35.84 -26.46 -22.28
CA ILE A 342 35.21 -26.65 -23.60
C ILE A 342 33.70 -26.73 -23.46
N ILE A 343 33.04 -25.71 -24.01
CA ILE A 343 31.55 -25.59 -24.09
C ILE A 343 31.14 -25.72 -25.56
N TRP A 344 30.19 -26.58 -25.83
CA TRP A 344 29.62 -26.81 -27.18
C TRP A 344 28.17 -26.34 -27.19
#